data_9830b19c1ba3e7300a0148d0fe257fa4
#
_entry.id   9830b19c1ba3e7300a0148d0fe257fa4
#
_cell.length_a   1.000
_cell.length_b   1.000
_cell.length_c   1.000
_cell.angle_alpha   90.00
_cell.angle_beta   90.00
_cell.angle_gamma   90.00
#
_symmetry.space_group_name_H-M   'P 1'
#
loop_
_entity.id
_entity.type
_entity.pdbx_description
1 polymer ?
#
loop_
_entity_poly.entity_id
_entity_poly.type
_entity_poly.pdbx_seq_one_letter_code
_entity_poly.pdbx_strand_id
1 'polypeptide(L)'
;MTQILKDSIKIEYKLDQVTPISKYEMNAYNVPFAGNTSMCREVFVKGERKLEFSIDGDMSLSKIMQKPVFRDELVEYIFSISKQLVSVIQNGLAPEKVVWDTNYMYVRFSDFSIQLLYLPFESKFDKKDIGEFVKSILSGFVYAHTPAIECANQIVDYFNDHREFDAFHFNEFVSDLRASSQLLIIQGEKGKSKVLTSNDNNKELAIHKAEEAARKAEEARMQAENEVKRQIEEAKYQAEVARQAE
;
A
#
# COMPACT_ATOMS: atom_id res chain seq x y z
N MET A 1 -6.27 -10.96 -28.85
CA MET A 1 -5.77 -10.70 -27.49
C MET A 1 -6.96 -10.29 -26.64
N THR A 2 -7.42 -11.18 -25.76
CA THR A 2 -8.53 -10.88 -24.85
C THR A 2 -7.92 -10.09 -23.69
N GLN A 3 -8.17 -8.77 -23.61
CA GLN A 3 -7.86 -8.00 -22.41
C GLN A 3 -8.75 -8.53 -21.30
N ILE A 4 -8.14 -9.17 -20.31
CA ILE A 4 -8.81 -9.43 -19.02
C ILE A 4 -8.93 -8.05 -18.37
N LEU A 5 -10.12 -7.44 -18.46
CA LEU A 5 -10.46 -6.25 -17.68
C LEU A 5 -10.48 -6.70 -16.22
N LYS A 6 -9.48 -6.29 -15.45
CA LYS A 6 -9.47 -6.45 -14.00
C LYS A 6 -10.66 -5.66 -13.47
N ASP A 7 -11.54 -6.31 -12.72
CA ASP A 7 -12.67 -5.62 -12.10
C ASP A 7 -12.14 -4.56 -11.14
N SER A 8 -12.39 -3.27 -11.45
CA SER A 8 -12.03 -2.17 -10.56
C SER A 8 -12.84 -2.24 -9.28
N ILE A 9 -12.20 -1.94 -8.15
CA ILE A 9 -12.88 -1.80 -6.87
C ILE A 9 -13.78 -0.57 -6.94
N LYS A 10 -15.06 -0.74 -6.58
CA LYS A 10 -16.04 0.35 -6.54
C LYS A 10 -16.30 0.76 -5.11
N ILE A 11 -16.20 2.05 -4.83
CA ILE A 11 -16.58 2.66 -3.56
C ILE A 11 -17.64 3.72 -3.83
N GLU A 12 -18.72 3.70 -3.05
CA GLU A 12 -19.77 4.69 -3.12
C GLU A 12 -19.74 5.58 -1.87
N TYR A 13 -19.79 6.89 -2.09
CA TYR A 13 -19.96 7.89 -1.04
C TYR A 13 -21.32 8.57 -1.22
N LYS A 14 -22.21 8.43 -0.24
CA LYS A 14 -23.55 9.04 -0.28
C LYS A 14 -23.46 10.54 -0.06
N LEU A 15 -24.07 11.31 -0.95
CA LEU A 15 -24.17 12.77 -0.87
C LEU A 15 -25.55 13.22 -0.48
N ASP A 16 -25.62 14.33 0.22
CA ASP A 16 -26.88 15.07 0.35
C ASP A 16 -27.27 15.71 -0.99
N GLN A 17 -28.59 15.91 -1.18
CA GLN A 17 -29.12 16.47 -2.43
C GLN A 17 -28.58 17.87 -2.75
N VAL A 18 -28.22 18.64 -1.72
CA VAL A 18 -27.81 20.04 -1.82
C VAL A 18 -26.31 20.26 -1.80
N THR A 19 -25.48 19.24 -1.50
CA THR A 19 -24.02 19.38 -1.42
C THR A 19 -23.45 19.74 -2.80
N PRO A 20 -22.82 20.92 -2.99
CA PRO A 20 -22.26 21.30 -4.27
C PRO A 20 -20.99 20.49 -4.57
N ILE A 21 -20.88 19.93 -5.77
CA ILE A 21 -19.69 19.27 -6.27
C ILE A 21 -18.88 20.25 -7.09
N SER A 22 -17.59 20.36 -6.80
CA SER A 22 -16.64 21.08 -7.63
C SER A 22 -16.30 20.26 -8.87
N LYS A 23 -16.88 20.65 -10.00
CA LYS A 23 -16.56 20.02 -11.30
C LYS A 23 -15.08 20.19 -11.68
N TYR A 24 -14.48 21.30 -11.30
CA TYR A 24 -13.05 21.56 -11.52
C TYR A 24 -12.20 20.53 -10.78
N GLU A 25 -12.42 20.36 -9.47
CA GLU A 25 -11.67 19.41 -8.66
C GLU A 25 -11.90 17.96 -9.09
N MET A 26 -13.16 17.61 -9.42
CA MET A 26 -13.48 16.27 -9.92
C MET A 26 -12.76 15.98 -11.26
N ASN A 27 -12.70 16.95 -12.16
CA ASN A 27 -11.98 16.79 -13.42
C ASN A 27 -10.46 16.71 -13.21
N ALA A 28 -9.91 17.54 -12.33
CA ALA A 28 -8.48 17.51 -11.98
C ALA A 28 -8.09 16.17 -11.33
N TYR A 29 -8.93 15.65 -10.44
CA TYR A 29 -8.71 14.34 -9.81
C TYR A 29 -8.78 13.18 -10.82
N ASN A 30 -9.66 13.25 -11.82
CA ASN A 30 -9.85 12.21 -12.83
C ASN A 30 -8.71 12.16 -13.88
N VAL A 31 -7.78 13.11 -13.87
CA VAL A 31 -6.53 13.01 -14.63
C VAL A 31 -5.53 12.19 -13.83
N PRO A 32 -5.01 11.07 -14.37
CA PRO A 32 -4.03 10.26 -13.65
C PRO A 32 -2.80 11.08 -13.23
N PHE A 33 -2.40 10.95 -11.96
CA PHE A 33 -1.24 11.66 -11.42
C PHE A 33 -0.45 10.79 -10.44
N ALA A 34 0.86 10.86 -10.50
CA ALA A 34 1.78 10.22 -9.54
C ALA A 34 1.49 8.72 -9.27
N GLY A 35 0.92 8.00 -10.24
CA GLY A 35 0.51 6.60 -10.09
C GLY A 35 -0.93 6.41 -9.62
N ASN A 36 -1.63 7.46 -9.17
CA ASN A 36 -3.06 7.39 -8.91
C ASN A 36 -3.84 7.38 -10.24
N THR A 37 -4.62 6.34 -10.46
CA THR A 37 -5.48 6.15 -11.63
C THR A 37 -6.95 6.00 -11.22
N SER A 38 -7.27 6.27 -9.96
CA SER A 38 -8.65 6.26 -9.47
C SER A 38 -9.49 7.35 -10.15
N MET A 39 -10.73 7.03 -10.42
CA MET A 39 -11.69 7.95 -11.05
C MET A 39 -12.90 8.15 -10.15
N CYS A 40 -13.48 9.34 -10.20
CA CYS A 40 -14.69 9.70 -9.47
C CYS A 40 -15.76 10.20 -10.43
N ARG A 41 -17.00 9.78 -10.23
CA ARG A 41 -18.16 10.30 -10.96
C ARG A 41 -19.35 10.46 -10.04
N GLU A 42 -20.18 11.45 -10.35
CA GLU A 42 -21.47 11.62 -9.71
C GLU A 42 -22.48 10.67 -10.36
N VAL A 43 -23.22 9.94 -9.54
CA VAL A 43 -24.27 9.00 -9.98
C VAL A 43 -25.55 9.18 -9.18
N PHE A 44 -26.68 8.89 -9.83
CA PHE A 44 -27.98 8.84 -9.18
C PHE A 44 -28.50 7.40 -9.25
N VAL A 45 -28.65 6.77 -8.10
CA VAL A 45 -29.11 5.38 -8.01
C VAL A 45 -30.33 5.34 -7.09
N LYS A 46 -31.47 4.93 -7.61
CA LYS A 46 -32.76 4.83 -6.86
C LYS A 46 -33.12 6.11 -6.11
N GLY A 47 -32.86 7.28 -6.72
CA GLY A 47 -33.15 8.59 -6.11
C GLY A 47 -32.08 9.06 -5.10
N GLU A 48 -31.07 8.28 -4.80
CA GLU A 48 -29.93 8.69 -4.00
C GLU A 48 -28.82 9.24 -4.87
N ARG A 49 -28.25 10.37 -4.44
CA ARG A 49 -27.11 11.03 -5.08
C ARG A 49 -25.83 10.52 -4.44
N LYS A 50 -24.87 10.07 -5.25
CA LYS A 50 -23.63 9.46 -4.77
C LYS A 50 -22.43 9.90 -5.60
N LEU A 51 -21.23 9.87 -4.98
CA LEU A 51 -19.98 9.77 -5.72
C LEU A 51 -19.60 8.30 -5.82
N GLU A 52 -19.37 7.82 -7.03
CA GLU A 52 -18.83 6.49 -7.30
C GLU A 52 -17.36 6.61 -7.67
N PHE A 53 -16.51 5.91 -6.93
CA PHE A 53 -15.08 5.81 -7.21
C PHE A 53 -14.78 4.47 -7.86
N SER A 54 -14.03 4.50 -8.96
CA SER A 54 -13.45 3.31 -9.58
C SER A 54 -11.95 3.29 -9.29
N ILE A 55 -11.48 2.25 -8.59
CA ILE A 55 -10.12 2.17 -8.07
C ILE A 55 -9.39 1.00 -8.73
N ASP A 56 -8.25 1.27 -9.34
CA ASP A 56 -7.34 0.27 -9.86
C ASP A 56 -6.30 -0.11 -8.79
N GLY A 57 -6.73 -0.88 -7.81
CA GLY A 57 -5.90 -1.35 -6.71
C GLY A 57 -6.16 -2.82 -6.42
N ASP A 58 -5.24 -3.46 -5.71
CA ASP A 58 -5.31 -4.89 -5.39
C ASP A 58 -5.81 -5.13 -3.97
N MET A 59 -5.35 -4.31 -3.01
CA MET A 59 -5.65 -4.49 -1.59
C MET A 59 -5.59 -3.18 -0.84
N SER A 60 -6.45 -2.99 0.18
CA SER A 60 -6.37 -1.82 1.05
C SER A 60 -5.09 -1.83 1.89
N LEU A 61 -4.54 -0.65 2.14
CA LEU A 61 -3.32 -0.48 2.94
C LEU A 61 -3.50 -1.06 4.35
N SER A 62 -4.69 -0.92 4.94
CA SER A 62 -5.01 -1.51 6.26
C SER A 62 -4.85 -3.03 6.29
N LYS A 63 -5.13 -3.74 5.20
CA LYS A 63 -4.91 -5.19 5.11
C LYS A 63 -3.44 -5.55 4.86
N ILE A 64 -2.71 -4.69 4.14
CA ILE A 64 -1.26 -4.85 3.92
C ILE A 64 -0.51 -4.67 5.23
N MET A 65 -0.88 -3.68 6.05
CA MET A 65 -0.27 -3.42 7.34
C MET A 65 -0.33 -4.61 8.31
N GLN A 66 -1.26 -5.55 8.11
CA GLN A 66 -1.36 -6.79 8.89
C GLN A 66 -0.37 -7.88 8.45
N LYS A 67 0.37 -7.67 7.36
CA LYS A 67 1.37 -8.59 6.84
C LYS A 67 2.78 -8.06 7.13
N PRO A 68 3.77 -8.97 7.30
CA PRO A 68 5.16 -8.53 7.44
C PRO A 68 5.60 -7.70 6.22
N VAL A 69 6.06 -6.48 6.47
CA VAL A 69 6.57 -5.56 5.44
C VAL A 69 8.09 -5.53 5.45
N PHE A 70 8.69 -5.61 4.28
CA PHE A 70 10.12 -5.43 4.07
C PHE A 70 10.45 -3.94 3.89
N ARG A 71 11.75 -3.59 4.12
CA ARG A 71 12.21 -2.21 4.03
C ARG A 71 11.86 -1.55 2.68
N ASP A 72 12.12 -2.25 1.59
CA ASP A 72 11.93 -1.69 0.24
C ASP A 72 10.44 -1.48 -0.08
N GLU A 73 9.57 -2.39 0.33
CA GLU A 73 8.12 -2.24 0.22
C GLU A 73 7.61 -1.06 1.05
N LEU A 74 8.09 -0.93 2.29
CA LEU A 74 7.75 0.19 3.16
C LEU A 74 8.11 1.53 2.51
N VAL A 75 9.33 1.63 1.99
CA VAL A 75 9.82 2.84 1.30
C VAL A 75 8.94 3.16 0.08
N GLU A 76 8.59 2.16 -0.74
CA GLU A 76 7.72 2.37 -1.91
C GLU A 76 6.32 2.86 -1.51
N TYR A 77 5.72 2.32 -0.44
CA TYR A 77 4.42 2.80 0.05
C TYR A 77 4.49 4.26 0.51
N ILE A 78 5.48 4.60 1.33
CA ILE A 78 5.63 5.98 1.82
C ILE A 78 6.00 6.93 0.68
N PHE A 79 6.85 6.50 -0.25
CA PHE A 79 7.18 7.27 -1.45
C PHE A 79 5.94 7.53 -2.31
N SER A 80 5.08 6.54 -2.51
CA SER A 80 3.84 6.72 -3.25
C SER A 80 2.91 7.75 -2.58
N ILE A 81 2.77 7.70 -1.24
CA ILE A 81 1.98 8.68 -0.48
C ILE A 81 2.57 10.08 -0.65
N SER A 82 3.88 10.25 -0.44
CA SER A 82 4.53 11.56 -0.51
C SER A 82 4.44 12.18 -1.90
N LYS A 83 4.71 11.39 -2.93
CA LYS A 83 4.63 11.80 -4.34
C LYS A 83 3.21 12.21 -4.74
N GLN A 84 2.20 11.47 -4.32
CA GLN A 84 0.81 11.82 -4.61
C GLN A 84 0.36 13.05 -3.86
N LEU A 85 0.79 13.25 -2.62
CA LEU A 85 0.50 14.47 -1.87
C LEU A 85 1.06 15.72 -2.59
N VAL A 86 2.31 15.66 -3.05
CA VAL A 86 2.90 16.71 -3.88
C VAL A 86 2.06 16.93 -5.14
N SER A 87 1.64 15.88 -5.82
CA SER A 87 0.84 15.98 -7.04
C SER A 87 -0.57 16.54 -6.79
N VAL A 88 -1.20 16.21 -5.67
CA VAL A 88 -2.47 16.82 -5.23
C VAL A 88 -2.31 18.34 -5.13
N ILE A 89 -1.26 18.83 -4.46
CA ILE A 89 -0.98 20.26 -4.31
C ILE A 89 -0.68 20.92 -5.67
N GLN A 90 0.15 20.29 -6.50
CA GLN A 90 0.53 20.82 -7.81
C GLN A 90 -0.66 20.92 -8.79
N ASN A 91 -1.65 20.02 -8.65
CA ASN A 91 -2.88 20.07 -9.45
C ASN A 91 -3.94 21.03 -8.87
N GLY A 92 -3.60 21.82 -7.87
CA GLY A 92 -4.53 22.77 -7.23
C GLY A 92 -5.64 22.10 -6.44
N LEU A 93 -5.44 20.84 -6.03
CA LEU A 93 -6.34 20.10 -5.16
C LEU A 93 -5.98 20.32 -3.70
N ALA A 94 -6.97 20.34 -2.83
CA ALA A 94 -6.80 20.57 -1.40
C ALA A 94 -6.46 19.26 -0.66
N PRO A 95 -5.29 19.12 0.00
CA PRO A 95 -4.90 17.91 0.70
C PRO A 95 -5.89 17.45 1.78
N GLU A 96 -6.60 18.39 2.41
CA GLU A 96 -7.64 18.10 3.42
C GLU A 96 -8.85 17.37 2.87
N LYS A 97 -9.07 17.40 1.54
CA LYS A 97 -10.15 16.67 0.87
C LYS A 97 -9.76 15.25 0.45
N VAL A 98 -8.51 14.87 0.63
CA VAL A 98 -8.07 13.48 0.47
C VAL A 98 -8.58 12.64 1.63
N VAL A 99 -9.08 11.44 1.34
CA VAL A 99 -9.52 10.49 2.37
C VAL A 99 -8.31 9.82 3.01
N TRP A 100 -7.84 10.40 4.10
CA TRP A 100 -6.71 9.89 4.89
C TRP A 100 -7.17 8.76 5.83
N ASP A 101 -7.51 7.61 5.24
CA ASP A 101 -7.90 6.40 5.95
C ASP A 101 -7.35 5.17 5.20
N THR A 102 -6.56 4.35 5.89
CA THR A 102 -5.88 3.18 5.32
C THR A 102 -6.85 2.12 4.78
N ASN A 103 -8.12 2.14 5.21
CA ASN A 103 -9.15 1.27 4.65
C ASN A 103 -9.57 1.66 3.23
N TYR A 104 -9.39 2.94 2.89
CA TYR A 104 -9.76 3.51 1.59
C TYR A 104 -8.55 3.88 0.74
N MET A 105 -7.35 3.56 1.18
CA MET A 105 -6.11 3.66 0.41
C MET A 105 -5.79 2.28 -0.16
N TYR A 106 -5.78 2.15 -1.48
CA TYR A 106 -5.57 0.85 -2.15
C TYR A 106 -4.21 0.80 -2.81
N VAL A 107 -3.48 -0.27 -2.56
CA VAL A 107 -2.17 -0.50 -3.17
C VAL A 107 -2.34 -1.31 -4.45
N ARG A 108 -1.68 -0.89 -5.51
CA ARG A 108 -1.51 -1.65 -6.74
C ARG A 108 -0.16 -2.39 -6.68
N PHE A 109 -0.19 -3.72 -6.72
CA PHE A 109 1.01 -4.53 -6.51
C PHE A 109 2.02 -4.47 -7.66
N SER A 110 1.57 -4.09 -8.87
CA SER A 110 2.46 -4.03 -10.04
C SER A 110 3.55 -2.96 -9.93
N ASP A 111 3.32 -1.88 -9.18
CA ASP A 111 4.22 -0.74 -9.05
C ASP A 111 4.21 -0.10 -7.65
N PHE A 112 3.59 -0.74 -6.68
CA PHE A 112 3.42 -0.27 -5.29
C PHE A 112 2.73 1.11 -5.17
N SER A 113 2.08 1.58 -6.25
CA SER A 113 1.35 2.85 -6.19
C SER A 113 0.12 2.73 -5.30
N ILE A 114 -0.08 3.75 -4.47
CA ILE A 114 -1.26 3.87 -3.62
C ILE A 114 -2.33 4.67 -4.37
N GLN A 115 -3.54 4.16 -4.39
CA GLN A 115 -4.69 4.84 -4.97
C GLN A 115 -5.42 5.62 -3.87
N LEU A 116 -5.44 6.95 -3.97
CA LEU A 116 -6.08 7.85 -3.02
C LEU A 116 -7.49 8.21 -3.49
N LEU A 117 -8.41 8.37 -2.56
CA LEU A 117 -9.72 8.95 -2.81
C LEU A 117 -9.70 10.44 -2.50
N TYR A 118 -10.35 11.24 -3.33
CA TYR A 118 -10.50 12.68 -3.18
C TYR A 118 -11.99 13.05 -3.20
N LEU A 119 -12.42 13.89 -2.27
CA LEU A 119 -13.82 14.31 -2.15
C LEU A 119 -14.02 15.70 -2.77
N PRO A 120 -14.48 15.78 -4.04
CA PRO A 120 -14.57 17.03 -4.80
C PRO A 120 -15.84 17.83 -4.48
N PHE A 121 -16.13 18.06 -3.20
CA PHE A 121 -17.31 18.84 -2.80
C PHE A 121 -16.97 19.89 -1.74
N GLU A 122 -17.79 20.90 -1.63
CA GLU A 122 -17.64 21.97 -0.66
C GLU A 122 -18.20 21.51 0.69
N SER A 123 -17.30 21.28 1.63
CA SER A 123 -17.58 20.99 3.02
C SER A 123 -16.46 21.52 3.88
N LYS A 124 -16.70 21.69 5.19
CA LYS A 124 -15.62 21.89 6.14
C LYS A 124 -14.92 20.55 6.34
N PHE A 125 -13.71 20.45 5.83
CA PHE A 125 -12.81 19.35 6.13
C PHE A 125 -11.86 19.81 7.24
N ASP A 126 -11.70 18.98 8.26
CA ASP A 126 -10.68 19.23 9.27
C ASP A 126 -9.30 19.05 8.65
N LYS A 127 -8.41 20.03 8.89
CA LYS A 127 -7.03 19.93 8.43
C LYS A 127 -6.37 18.73 9.11
N LYS A 128 -6.08 17.70 8.33
CA LYS A 128 -5.41 16.50 8.80
C LYS A 128 -3.92 16.81 9.03
N ASP A 129 -3.41 16.44 10.18
CA ASP A 129 -1.97 16.39 10.40
C ASP A 129 -1.39 15.19 9.64
N ILE A 130 -0.72 15.47 8.53
CA ILE A 130 -0.16 14.44 7.65
C ILE A 130 1.01 13.73 8.34
N GLY A 131 1.80 14.45 9.14
CA GLY A 131 2.90 13.86 9.89
C GLY A 131 2.40 12.83 10.89
N GLU A 132 1.39 13.18 11.68
CA GLU A 132 0.75 12.24 12.63
C GLU A 132 0.07 11.09 11.90
N PHE A 133 -0.53 11.33 10.74
CA PHE A 133 -1.11 10.27 9.95
C PHE A 133 -0.04 9.28 9.46
N VAL A 134 1.09 9.75 8.91
CA VAL A 134 2.17 8.86 8.47
C VAL A 134 2.78 8.11 9.65
N LYS A 135 3.00 8.77 10.80
CA LYS A 135 3.45 8.08 12.02
C LYS A 135 2.47 7.00 12.47
N SER A 136 1.17 7.23 12.37
CA SER A 136 0.16 6.22 12.70
C SER A 136 0.19 5.02 11.75
N ILE A 137 0.44 5.24 10.45
CA ILE A 137 0.64 4.15 9.48
C ILE A 137 1.88 3.35 9.85
N LEU A 138 3.01 4.01 10.10
CA LEU A 138 4.26 3.34 10.47
C LEU A 138 4.12 2.50 11.73
N SER A 139 3.44 3.00 12.76
CA SER A 139 3.18 2.24 13.99
C SER A 139 2.23 1.05 13.80
N GLY A 140 1.43 1.05 12.74
CA GLY A 140 0.48 -0.02 12.42
C GLY A 140 1.05 -1.16 11.59
N PHE A 141 2.26 -1.03 11.01
CA PHE A 141 2.87 -2.09 10.23
C PHE A 141 3.45 -3.22 11.09
N VAL A 142 3.35 -4.44 10.60
CA VAL A 142 4.13 -5.58 11.09
C VAL A 142 5.43 -5.62 10.28
N TYR A 143 6.58 -5.45 10.95
CA TYR A 143 7.88 -5.40 10.29
C TYR A 143 8.51 -6.78 10.17
N ALA A 144 9.02 -7.13 8.99
CA ALA A 144 9.63 -8.42 8.71
C ALA A 144 11.04 -8.58 9.34
N HIS A 145 11.77 -7.46 9.49
CA HIS A 145 13.17 -7.47 9.98
C HIS A 145 13.62 -6.08 10.45
N THR A 146 14.76 -6.06 11.17
CA THR A 146 15.36 -4.83 11.74
C THR A 146 15.55 -3.68 10.74
N PRO A 147 16.06 -3.86 9.52
CA PRO A 147 16.20 -2.77 8.55
C PRO A 147 14.88 -2.06 8.19
N ALA A 148 13.73 -2.76 8.24
CA ALA A 148 12.44 -2.13 8.03
C ALA A 148 12.04 -1.25 9.22
N ILE A 149 12.34 -1.69 10.45
CA ILE A 149 12.13 -0.90 11.68
C ILE A 149 13.02 0.35 11.68
N GLU A 150 14.29 0.20 11.33
CA GLU A 150 15.24 1.32 11.24
C GLU A 150 14.78 2.37 10.22
N CYS A 151 14.29 1.92 9.06
CA CYS A 151 13.73 2.81 8.06
C CYS A 151 12.49 3.54 8.58
N ALA A 152 11.57 2.84 9.27
CA ALA A 152 10.41 3.46 9.88
C ALA A 152 10.81 4.52 10.91
N ASN A 153 11.81 4.22 11.76
CA ASN A 153 12.31 5.17 12.74
C ASN A 153 12.91 6.42 12.08
N GLN A 154 13.67 6.29 10.98
CA GLN A 154 14.20 7.43 10.23
C GLN A 154 13.08 8.35 9.72
N ILE A 155 11.95 7.77 9.27
CA ILE A 155 10.80 8.56 8.83
C ILE A 155 10.11 9.24 10.02
N VAL A 156 9.99 8.56 11.16
CA VAL A 156 9.45 9.16 12.39
C VAL A 156 10.32 10.31 12.89
N ASP A 157 11.64 10.13 12.89
CA ASP A 157 12.61 11.15 13.31
C ASP A 157 12.55 12.37 12.39
N TYR A 158 12.38 12.17 11.07
CA TYR A 158 12.13 13.28 10.15
C TYR A 158 10.97 14.18 10.62
N PHE A 159 9.83 13.60 11.02
CA PHE A 159 8.67 14.38 11.50
C PHE A 159 8.88 15.00 12.89
N ASN A 160 9.74 14.41 13.72
CA ASN A 160 10.08 14.96 15.03
C ASN A 160 10.99 16.18 14.92
N ASP A 161 11.89 16.18 13.91
CA ASP A 161 12.83 17.26 13.65
C ASP A 161 12.22 18.43 12.88
N HIS A 162 11.13 18.20 12.14
CA HIS A 162 10.44 19.19 11.32
C HIS A 162 9.06 19.51 11.90
N ARG A 163 8.96 20.62 12.66
CA ARG A 163 7.71 21.03 13.32
C ARG A 163 6.60 21.41 12.33
N GLU A 164 6.96 21.98 11.18
CA GLU A 164 6.03 22.32 10.12
C GLU A 164 6.19 21.33 8.98
N PHE A 165 5.08 20.69 8.62
CA PHE A 165 5.09 19.73 7.53
C PHE A 165 5.15 20.42 6.18
N ASP A 166 6.17 20.10 5.40
CA ASP A 166 6.31 20.47 3.98
C ASP A 166 6.29 19.21 3.11
N ALA A 167 5.29 19.11 2.22
CA ALA A 167 5.09 17.95 1.36
C ALA A 167 6.23 17.74 0.35
N PHE A 168 6.84 18.83 -0.16
CA PHE A 168 7.92 18.77 -1.14
C PHE A 168 9.20 18.29 -0.48
N HIS A 169 9.54 18.85 0.67
CA HIS A 169 10.72 18.44 1.45
C HIS A 169 10.59 17.00 1.95
N PHE A 170 9.38 16.58 2.39
CA PHE A 170 9.13 15.20 2.75
C PHE A 170 9.29 14.24 1.58
N ASN A 171 8.80 14.60 0.39
CA ASN A 171 8.98 13.78 -0.81
C ASN A 171 10.45 13.66 -1.23
N GLU A 172 11.25 14.73 -1.09
CA GLU A 172 12.68 14.69 -1.33
C GLU A 172 13.38 13.73 -0.36
N PHE A 173 13.13 13.86 0.93
CA PHE A 173 13.66 12.96 1.96
C PHE A 173 13.33 11.48 1.67
N VAL A 174 12.08 11.15 1.34
CA VAL A 174 11.69 9.77 1.02
C VAL A 174 12.32 9.29 -0.29
N SER A 175 12.52 10.20 -1.26
CA SER A 175 13.23 9.88 -2.51
C SER A 175 14.69 9.48 -2.25
N ASP A 176 15.36 10.15 -1.31
CA ASP A 176 16.73 9.82 -0.89
C ASP A 176 16.80 8.47 -0.17
N LEU A 177 15.82 8.18 0.70
CA LEU A 177 15.69 6.86 1.32
C LEU A 177 15.51 5.74 0.28
N ARG A 178 14.72 5.99 -0.75
CA ARG A 178 14.49 5.08 -1.87
C ARG A 178 15.77 4.85 -2.69
N ALA A 179 16.49 5.91 -3.01
CA ALA A 179 17.75 5.84 -3.76
C ALA A 179 18.82 5.07 -2.97
N SER A 180 18.90 5.25 -1.65
CA SER A 180 19.85 4.53 -0.79
C SER A 180 19.56 3.02 -0.75
N SER A 181 18.30 2.60 -0.84
CA SER A 181 17.91 1.18 -0.97
C SER A 181 18.48 0.55 -2.23
N GLN A 182 18.33 1.22 -3.36
CA GLN A 182 18.81 0.73 -4.65
C GLN A 182 20.35 0.63 -4.70
N LEU A 183 21.05 1.57 -4.04
CA LEU A 183 22.53 1.54 -3.93
C LEU A 183 23.02 0.37 -3.10
N LEU A 184 22.34 -0.01 -2.03
CA LEU A 184 22.70 -1.17 -1.19
C LEU A 184 22.56 -2.48 -1.96
N ILE A 185 21.55 -2.63 -2.79
CA ILE A 185 21.37 -3.79 -3.69
C ILE A 185 22.55 -3.89 -4.67
N ILE A 186 22.93 -2.77 -5.31
CA ILE A 186 24.04 -2.71 -6.27
C ILE A 186 25.39 -3.00 -5.61
N GLN A 187 25.61 -2.56 -4.35
CA GLN A 187 26.85 -2.82 -3.61
C GLN A 187 26.92 -4.25 -3.07
N GLY A 188 25.77 -4.83 -2.66
CA GLY A 188 25.69 -6.24 -2.27
C GLY A 188 26.03 -7.20 -3.41
N GLU A 189 25.71 -6.83 -4.65
CA GLU A 189 26.04 -7.59 -5.85
C GLU A 189 27.51 -7.38 -6.30
N LYS A 190 28.12 -6.22 -6.04
CA LYS A 190 29.53 -5.93 -6.39
C LYS A 190 30.56 -6.67 -5.55
N GLY A 191 30.16 -7.30 -4.44
CA GLY A 191 31.03 -8.19 -3.67
C GLY A 191 31.36 -9.53 -4.36
N LYS A 192 30.73 -9.85 -5.49
CA LYS A 192 31.05 -11.00 -6.35
C LYS A 192 31.13 -10.55 -7.80
N SER A 193 32.34 -10.15 -8.20
CA SER A 193 32.83 -9.79 -9.52
C SER A 193 32.32 -10.57 -10.70
N LYS A 194 31.82 -9.95 -11.75
CA LYS A 194 32.38 -9.73 -13.10
C LYS A 194 31.32 -9.24 -14.05
N VAL A 195 31.69 -8.20 -14.75
CA VAL A 195 31.05 -7.59 -15.94
C VAL A 195 30.39 -8.60 -16.85
N LEU A 196 29.09 -8.40 -17.11
CA LEU A 196 28.48 -8.65 -18.43
C LEU A 196 27.19 -7.80 -18.55
N THR A 197 27.20 -6.99 -19.58
CA THR A 197 26.08 -6.18 -20.09
C THR A 197 24.95 -7.08 -20.57
N SER A 198 23.76 -6.90 -20.02
CA SER A 198 22.49 -6.91 -20.76
C SER A 198 21.28 -6.94 -19.81
N ASN A 199 20.31 -6.12 -20.13
CA ASN A 199 19.13 -5.80 -19.34
C ASN A 199 18.04 -6.90 -19.29
N ASP A 200 18.25 -8.05 -19.93
CA ASP A 200 17.23 -9.10 -20.03
C ASP A 200 17.41 -10.28 -19.07
N ASN A 201 18.63 -10.56 -18.61
CA ASN A 201 18.89 -11.70 -17.72
C ASN A 201 18.50 -11.44 -16.24
N ASN A 202 18.41 -10.17 -15.82
CA ASN A 202 18.04 -9.84 -14.42
C ASN A 202 16.55 -10.04 -14.12
N LYS A 203 15.70 -9.96 -15.16
CA LYS A 203 14.26 -10.18 -15.00
C LYS A 203 13.92 -11.67 -14.83
N GLU A 204 14.58 -12.54 -15.57
CA GLU A 204 14.40 -13.99 -15.43
C GLU A 204 14.95 -14.53 -14.11
N LEU A 205 16.10 -14.02 -13.64
CA LEU A 205 16.68 -14.45 -12.36
C LEU A 205 15.85 -13.98 -11.14
N ALA A 206 15.25 -12.79 -11.22
CA ALA A 206 14.35 -12.30 -10.18
C ALA A 206 13.03 -13.09 -10.13
N ILE A 207 12.50 -13.46 -11.30
CA ILE A 207 11.29 -14.31 -11.41
C ILE A 207 11.60 -15.71 -10.85
N HIS A 208 12.73 -16.31 -11.20
CA HIS A 208 13.10 -17.64 -10.73
C HIS A 208 13.34 -17.69 -9.20
N LYS A 209 13.95 -16.63 -8.61
CA LYS A 209 14.12 -16.52 -7.16
C LYS A 209 12.79 -16.31 -6.43
N ALA A 210 11.88 -15.54 -7.01
CA ALA A 210 10.54 -15.33 -6.45
C ALA A 210 9.71 -16.63 -6.49
N GLU A 211 9.79 -17.38 -7.58
CA GLU A 211 9.12 -18.69 -7.71
C GLU A 211 9.70 -19.72 -6.74
N GLU A 212 11.03 -19.76 -6.57
CA GLU A 212 11.67 -20.68 -5.61
C GLU A 212 11.32 -20.32 -4.15
N ALA A 213 11.27 -19.03 -3.81
CA ALA A 213 10.83 -18.58 -2.49
C ALA A 213 9.35 -18.87 -2.23
N ALA A 214 8.49 -18.68 -3.23
CA ALA A 214 7.07 -19.03 -3.16
C ALA A 214 6.87 -20.54 -2.96
N ARG A 215 7.62 -21.38 -3.69
CA ARG A 215 7.56 -22.83 -3.53
C ARG A 215 8.00 -23.30 -2.14
N LYS A 216 9.10 -22.72 -1.62
CA LYS A 216 9.57 -23.03 -0.25
C LYS A 216 8.57 -22.61 0.83
N ALA A 217 7.90 -21.47 0.63
CA ALA A 217 6.85 -21.00 1.54
C ALA A 217 5.61 -21.90 1.50
N GLU A 218 5.24 -22.40 0.33
CA GLU A 218 4.11 -23.32 0.16
C GLU A 218 4.43 -24.70 0.76
N GLU A 219 5.65 -25.22 0.57
CA GLU A 219 6.11 -26.46 1.18
C GLU A 219 6.11 -26.36 2.73
N ALA A 220 6.59 -25.24 3.28
CA ALA A 220 6.56 -25.01 4.73
C ALA A 220 5.12 -24.91 5.28
N ARG A 221 4.21 -24.28 4.53
CA ARG A 221 2.78 -24.21 4.87
C ARG A 221 2.13 -25.59 4.88
N MET A 222 2.39 -26.39 3.86
CA MET A 222 1.89 -27.77 3.78
C MET A 222 2.41 -28.65 4.92
N GLN A 223 3.69 -28.49 5.29
CA GLN A 223 4.28 -29.21 6.45
C GLN A 223 3.62 -28.80 7.76
N ALA A 224 3.39 -27.49 7.98
CA ALA A 224 2.70 -27.01 9.17
C ALA A 224 1.24 -27.50 9.24
N GLU A 225 0.52 -27.53 8.12
CA GLU A 225 -0.86 -28.02 8.05
C GLU A 225 -0.93 -29.52 8.34
N ASN A 226 0.01 -30.30 7.84
CA ASN A 226 0.09 -31.73 8.10
C ASN A 226 0.43 -32.01 9.57
N GLU A 227 1.30 -31.24 10.18
CA GLU A 227 1.64 -31.36 11.61
C GLU A 227 0.44 -31.04 12.50
N VAL A 228 -0.32 -30.03 12.19
CA VAL A 228 -1.58 -29.70 12.90
C VAL A 228 -2.61 -30.82 12.75
N LYS A 229 -2.77 -31.39 11.56
CA LYS A 229 -3.66 -32.54 11.35
C LYS A 229 -3.26 -33.74 12.19
N ARG A 230 -1.94 -34.04 12.25
CA ARG A 230 -1.42 -35.13 13.08
C ARG A 230 -1.71 -34.91 14.56
N GLN A 231 -1.51 -33.72 15.07
CA GLN A 231 -1.79 -33.38 16.48
C GLN A 231 -3.28 -33.48 16.82
N ILE A 232 -4.16 -33.08 15.89
CA ILE A 232 -5.62 -33.22 16.07
C ILE A 232 -6.03 -34.68 16.10
N GLU A 233 -5.44 -35.55 15.27
CA GLU A 233 -5.73 -36.96 15.21
C GLU A 233 -5.23 -37.69 16.47
N GLU A 234 -4.05 -37.35 16.94
CA GLU A 234 -3.47 -37.84 18.17
C GLU A 234 -4.29 -37.42 19.42
N ALA A 235 -4.75 -36.18 19.46
CA ALA A 235 -5.64 -35.71 20.52
C ALA A 235 -7.01 -36.42 20.52
N LYS A 236 -7.56 -36.71 19.34
CA LYS A 236 -8.80 -37.46 19.21
C LYS A 236 -8.62 -38.91 19.68
N TYR A 237 -7.50 -39.55 19.34
CA TYR A 237 -7.19 -40.90 19.80
C TYR A 237 -7.05 -40.98 21.32
N GLN A 238 -6.34 -40.03 21.92
CA GLN A 238 -6.19 -39.94 23.38
C GLN A 238 -7.54 -39.71 24.11
N ALA A 239 -8.41 -38.88 23.52
CA ALA A 239 -9.76 -38.66 24.06
C ALA A 239 -10.66 -39.91 23.98
N GLU A 240 -10.51 -40.70 22.91
CA GLU A 240 -11.25 -41.96 22.76
C GLU A 240 -10.78 -43.05 23.74
N VAL A 241 -9.45 -43.17 23.93
CA VAL A 241 -8.86 -44.09 24.93
C VAL A 241 -9.28 -43.70 26.35
N ALA A 242 -9.33 -42.41 26.65
CA ALA A 242 -9.80 -41.96 27.98
C ALA A 242 -11.28 -42.27 28.22
N ARG A 243 -12.13 -42.21 27.18
CA ARG A 243 -13.56 -42.58 27.29
C ARG A 243 -13.80 -44.08 27.47
N GLN A 244 -12.90 -44.94 27.01
CA GLN A 244 -13.02 -46.40 27.16
C GLN A 244 -12.46 -46.91 28.51
N ALA A 245 -11.77 -46.03 29.26
CA ALA A 245 -11.19 -46.37 30.56
C ALA A 245 -12.09 -45.97 31.76
N GLU A 246 -13.20 -45.26 31.51
CA GLU A 246 -14.28 -44.97 32.48
C GLU A 246 -15.42 -46.05 32.37
#